data_eb7bb3a5d498e60f56668e1e4cbe7f0b
#
_entry.id   eb7bb3a5d498e60f56668e1e4cbe7f0b
#
_cell.length_a   1.000
_cell.length_b   1.000
_cell.length_c   1.000
_cell.angle_alpha   90.00
_cell.angle_beta   90.00
_cell.angle_gamma   90.00
#
_symmetry.space_group_name_H-M   'P 1'
#
loop_
_entity.id
_entity.type
_entity.pdbx_description
1 polymer ?
#
loop_
_entity_poly.entity_id
_entity_poly.type
_entity_poly.pdbx_seq_one_letter_code
_entity_poly.pdbx_strand_id
1 'polypeptide(L)'
;MFSPPTAFVYNPLSYARRPHEAYLSRYAMQGVETLLLGMNPGPWGMAQTGVPFGEVGLVRDFLGIEETVDQPPVLHPKRPIDGFACGRSEVSGRRLWGWARDRFKSAAAFREQFFVHNYCPLVFMEDSGRNRTPDKLPAAEQTDLFAACDEALRRLVAWCQPQRVVGVGKFAANRAAAALRDSSLPIGSILHPSPASPAANRGWQQQAEKQLTALGIQLPK
;
A
#
# COMPACT_ATOMS: atom_id res chain seq x y z
N MET A 1 16.23 -15.22 -6.38
CA MET A 1 15.92 -15.76 -5.03
C MET A 1 16.52 -14.78 -4.05
N PHE A 2 15.81 -14.43 -2.95
CA PHE A 2 16.33 -13.50 -1.94
C PHE A 2 17.23 -14.24 -0.96
N SER A 3 18.27 -13.57 -0.46
CA SER A 3 19.27 -14.16 0.44
C SER A 3 18.92 -13.96 1.92
N PRO A 4 19.51 -14.75 2.83
CA PRO A 4 19.34 -14.53 4.27
C PRO A 4 19.67 -13.08 4.68
N PRO A 5 18.93 -12.55 5.67
CA PRO A 5 17.96 -13.21 6.52
C PRO A 5 16.52 -13.25 5.95
N THR A 6 16.29 -12.94 4.66
CA THR A 6 14.99 -13.14 4.03
C THR A 6 14.77 -14.62 3.73
N ALA A 7 13.84 -15.23 4.44
CA ALA A 7 13.55 -16.66 4.33
C ALA A 7 12.25 -16.95 3.59
N PHE A 8 11.27 -16.04 3.68
CA PHE A 8 9.97 -16.19 3.03
C PHE A 8 9.61 -14.94 2.26
N VAL A 9 9.04 -15.15 1.07
CA VAL A 9 8.51 -14.07 0.24
C VAL A 9 7.09 -14.42 -0.18
N TYR A 10 6.14 -13.53 0.12
CA TYR A 10 4.77 -13.65 -0.37
C TYR A 10 4.51 -12.68 -1.51
N ASN A 11 3.79 -13.15 -2.51
CA ASN A 11 3.28 -12.32 -3.60
C ASN A 11 1.73 -12.29 -3.57
N PRO A 12 1.11 -11.33 -2.88
CA PRO A 12 -0.34 -11.20 -2.83
C PRO A 12 -1.01 -11.06 -4.19
N LEU A 13 -0.31 -10.54 -5.20
CA LEU A 13 -0.86 -10.45 -6.56
C LEU A 13 -1.12 -11.82 -7.18
N SER A 14 -0.48 -12.88 -6.67
CA SER A 14 -0.68 -14.25 -7.12
C SER A 14 -1.82 -14.94 -6.36
N TYR A 15 -1.64 -15.15 -5.05
CA TYR A 15 -2.59 -15.95 -4.26
C TYR A 15 -3.83 -15.17 -3.78
N ALA A 16 -3.74 -13.84 -3.63
CA ALA A 16 -4.87 -12.96 -3.33
C ALA A 16 -5.33 -12.18 -4.59
N ARG A 17 -5.22 -12.81 -5.75
CA ARG A 17 -5.50 -12.20 -7.04
C ARG A 17 -6.93 -11.72 -7.16
N ARG A 18 -7.90 -12.54 -6.74
CA ARG A 18 -9.34 -12.23 -6.86
C ARG A 18 -9.70 -10.92 -6.15
N PRO A 19 -9.41 -10.76 -4.84
CA PRO A 19 -9.71 -9.49 -4.17
C PRO A 19 -8.84 -8.33 -4.69
N HIS A 20 -7.61 -8.58 -5.16
CA HIS A 20 -6.79 -7.55 -5.79
C HIS A 20 -7.41 -7.04 -7.10
N GLU A 21 -7.84 -7.92 -7.99
CA GLU A 21 -8.53 -7.56 -9.23
C GLU A 21 -9.89 -6.88 -8.96
N ALA A 22 -10.63 -7.34 -7.94
CA ALA A 22 -11.86 -6.66 -7.50
C ALA A 22 -11.56 -5.23 -7.01
N TYR A 23 -10.46 -5.03 -6.28
CA TYR A 23 -10.01 -3.70 -5.86
C TYR A 23 -9.66 -2.81 -7.06
N LEU A 24 -8.85 -3.31 -7.99
CA LEU A 24 -8.46 -2.55 -9.18
C LEU A 24 -9.69 -2.18 -10.03
N SER A 25 -10.59 -3.12 -10.30
CA SER A 25 -11.77 -2.87 -11.13
C SER A 25 -12.74 -1.86 -10.51
N ARG A 26 -12.82 -1.78 -9.19
CA ARG A 26 -13.72 -0.86 -8.48
C ARG A 26 -13.13 0.52 -8.23
N TYR A 27 -11.81 0.59 -7.98
CA TYR A 27 -11.18 1.80 -7.44
C TYR A 27 -10.11 2.42 -8.33
N ALA A 28 -9.50 1.67 -9.25
CA ALA A 28 -8.58 2.25 -10.21
C ALA A 28 -9.37 3.00 -11.29
N MET A 29 -8.95 4.24 -11.57
CA MET A 29 -9.57 5.07 -12.61
C MET A 29 -8.53 5.97 -13.28
N GLN A 30 -8.80 6.37 -14.52
CA GLN A 30 -8.02 7.37 -15.22
C GLN A 30 -8.38 8.77 -14.74
N GLY A 31 -7.40 9.67 -14.72
CA GLY A 31 -7.57 11.05 -14.32
C GLY A 31 -7.76 11.26 -12.82
N VAL A 32 -7.44 10.26 -11.98
CA VAL A 32 -7.52 10.41 -10.51
C VAL A 32 -6.67 11.60 -10.05
N GLU A 33 -7.17 12.37 -9.10
CA GLU A 33 -6.44 13.53 -8.61
C GLU A 33 -5.10 13.11 -7.95
N THR A 34 -5.14 12.16 -7.04
CA THR A 34 -3.99 11.79 -6.23
C THR A 34 -3.77 10.27 -6.15
N LEU A 35 -2.60 9.82 -6.61
CA LEU A 35 -2.11 8.47 -6.34
C LEU A 35 -1.40 8.45 -4.98
N LEU A 36 -1.99 7.79 -3.98
CA LEU A 36 -1.35 7.52 -2.69
C LEU A 36 -0.48 6.26 -2.81
N LEU A 37 0.83 6.42 -2.74
CA LEU A 37 1.79 5.33 -2.93
C LEU A 37 2.36 4.86 -1.59
N GLY A 38 2.07 3.62 -1.18
CA GLY A 38 2.69 2.94 -0.06
C GLY A 38 4.02 2.28 -0.43
N MET A 39 4.72 1.72 0.56
CA MET A 39 5.99 1.03 0.34
C MET A 39 5.76 -0.40 -0.16
N ASN A 40 5.28 -1.28 0.71
CA ASN A 40 5.02 -2.70 0.45
C ASN A 40 4.02 -3.28 1.45
N PRO A 41 3.47 -4.48 1.20
CA PRO A 41 2.49 -5.10 2.07
C PRO A 41 3.01 -5.41 3.47
N GLY A 42 2.14 -5.23 4.47
CA GLY A 42 2.29 -5.81 5.79
C GLY A 42 1.66 -7.22 5.88
N PRO A 43 2.09 -8.06 6.85
CA PRO A 43 1.66 -9.46 6.95
C PRO A 43 0.18 -9.63 7.36
N TRP A 44 -0.44 -8.60 7.94
CA TRP A 44 -1.83 -8.64 8.43
C TRP A 44 -2.79 -7.74 7.63
N GLY A 45 -2.26 -7.10 6.58
CA GLY A 45 -2.99 -6.22 5.67
C GLY A 45 -3.11 -6.81 4.28
N MET A 46 -2.43 -6.21 3.30
CA MET A 46 -2.47 -6.66 1.90
C MET A 46 -2.04 -8.12 1.72
N ALA A 47 -1.18 -8.66 2.59
CA ALA A 47 -0.85 -10.09 2.55
C ALA A 47 -2.09 -10.97 2.73
N GLN A 48 -3.08 -10.53 3.50
CA GLN A 48 -4.32 -11.25 3.73
C GLN A 48 -5.38 -10.95 2.66
N THR A 49 -5.49 -9.71 2.23
CA THR A 49 -6.63 -9.23 1.44
C THR A 49 -6.31 -8.90 -0.02
N GLY A 50 -5.04 -8.89 -0.43
CA GLY A 50 -4.65 -8.42 -1.75
C GLY A 50 -4.82 -6.91 -1.99
N VAL A 51 -5.39 -6.17 -1.04
CA VAL A 51 -5.67 -4.72 -1.15
C VAL A 51 -4.57 -3.92 -0.46
N PRO A 52 -4.01 -2.87 -1.08
CA PRO A 52 -3.00 -2.01 -0.43
C PRO A 52 -3.50 -1.46 0.91
N PHE A 53 -2.67 -1.55 1.96
CA PHE A 53 -3.07 -1.23 3.35
C PHE A 53 -4.30 -1.99 3.85
N GLY A 54 -4.65 -3.12 3.25
CA GLY A 54 -5.95 -3.77 3.35
C GLY A 54 -6.21 -4.43 4.70
N GLU A 55 -6.51 -3.66 5.73
CA GLU A 55 -7.05 -4.17 6.99
C GLU A 55 -8.40 -4.85 6.73
N VAL A 56 -8.54 -6.10 7.19
CA VAL A 56 -9.63 -7.01 6.78
C VAL A 56 -11.02 -6.41 6.95
N GLY A 57 -11.32 -5.86 8.14
CA GLY A 57 -12.63 -5.28 8.41
C GLY A 57 -12.97 -4.11 7.50
N LEU A 58 -12.01 -3.22 7.25
CA LEU A 58 -12.24 -2.05 6.39
C LEU A 58 -12.29 -2.41 4.89
N VAL A 59 -11.56 -3.44 4.47
CA VAL A 59 -11.67 -3.95 3.09
C VAL A 59 -13.05 -4.55 2.86
N ARG A 60 -13.56 -5.35 3.79
CA ARG A 60 -14.88 -5.95 3.71
C ARG A 60 -15.99 -4.90 3.85
N ASP A 61 -15.99 -4.12 4.94
CA ASP A 61 -17.14 -3.32 5.35
C ASP A 61 -17.17 -1.94 4.68
N PHE A 62 -16.02 -1.34 4.37
CA PHE A 62 -15.95 -0.02 3.72
C PHE A 62 -15.69 -0.12 2.23
N LEU A 63 -14.73 -0.96 1.78
CA LEU A 63 -14.46 -1.12 0.35
C LEU A 63 -15.41 -2.13 -0.32
N GLY A 64 -16.17 -2.90 0.45
CA GLY A 64 -17.13 -3.88 -0.07
C GLY A 64 -16.48 -5.03 -0.82
N ILE A 65 -15.25 -5.41 -0.45
CA ILE A 65 -14.51 -6.49 -1.08
C ILE A 65 -14.36 -7.63 -0.07
N GLU A 66 -14.89 -8.77 -0.41
CA GLU A 66 -14.68 -10.04 0.29
C GLU A 66 -14.66 -11.16 -0.76
N GLU A 67 -13.47 -11.66 -1.06
CA GLU A 67 -13.24 -12.64 -2.11
C GLU A 67 -12.35 -13.79 -1.58
N THR A 68 -12.38 -14.92 -2.22
CA THR A 68 -11.51 -16.05 -1.87
C THR A 68 -10.04 -15.68 -2.05
N VAL A 69 -9.25 -16.00 -1.04
CA VAL A 69 -7.79 -15.87 -1.04
C VAL A 69 -7.19 -17.27 -1.02
N ASP A 70 -6.36 -17.56 -2.01
CA ASP A 70 -5.64 -18.84 -2.10
C ASP A 70 -4.42 -18.83 -1.17
N GLN A 71 -3.65 -19.93 -1.15
CA GLN A 71 -2.45 -20.03 -0.33
C GLN A 71 -1.18 -19.75 -1.15
N PRO A 72 -0.18 -19.07 -0.60
CA PRO A 72 1.13 -19.00 -1.24
C PRO A 72 1.78 -20.41 -1.29
N PRO A 73 2.68 -20.67 -2.25
CA PRO A 73 3.31 -21.99 -2.39
C PRO A 73 4.07 -22.48 -1.14
N VAL A 74 4.62 -21.52 -0.40
CA VAL A 74 5.35 -21.79 0.86
C VAL A 74 4.81 -20.87 1.94
N LEU A 75 4.27 -21.46 3.01
CA LEU A 75 3.72 -20.75 4.15
C LEU A 75 4.75 -20.60 5.27
N HIS A 76 4.85 -19.38 5.80
CA HIS A 76 5.60 -19.12 7.02
C HIS A 76 4.77 -19.58 8.23
N PRO A 77 5.32 -20.42 9.14
CA PRO A 77 4.55 -21.02 10.24
C PRO A 77 3.96 -19.99 11.22
N LYS A 78 4.56 -18.80 11.33
CA LYS A 78 4.08 -17.71 12.20
C LYS A 78 3.30 -16.61 11.46
N ARG A 79 3.12 -16.74 10.14
CA ARG A 79 2.43 -15.76 9.30
C ARG A 79 1.52 -16.48 8.30
N PRO A 80 0.51 -17.18 8.82
CA PRO A 80 -0.46 -17.86 7.95
C PRO A 80 -1.23 -16.84 7.10
N ILE A 81 -1.76 -17.31 5.98
CA ILE A 81 -2.69 -16.57 5.15
C ILE A 81 -4.09 -17.13 5.42
N ASP A 82 -4.84 -16.40 6.21
CA ASP A 82 -6.22 -16.73 6.60
C ASP A 82 -7.24 -15.94 5.74
N GLY A 83 -6.75 -15.07 4.85
CA GLY A 83 -7.58 -14.22 4.02
C GLY A 83 -8.51 -13.32 4.85
N PHE A 84 -9.79 -13.29 4.48
CA PHE A 84 -10.80 -12.51 5.19
C PHE A 84 -11.24 -13.11 6.55
N ALA A 85 -10.79 -14.32 6.87
CA ALA A 85 -10.94 -14.91 8.21
C ALA A 85 -9.84 -14.47 9.19
N CYS A 86 -8.85 -13.70 8.75
CA CYS A 86 -7.76 -13.23 9.60
C CYS A 86 -8.29 -12.31 10.73
N GLY A 87 -8.15 -12.77 11.97
CA GLY A 87 -8.58 -12.02 13.16
C GLY A 87 -7.62 -10.92 13.60
N ARG A 88 -6.50 -10.71 12.89
CA ARG A 88 -5.51 -9.69 13.24
C ARG A 88 -5.74 -8.41 12.46
N SER A 89 -5.71 -7.27 13.14
CA SER A 89 -5.84 -5.96 12.51
C SER A 89 -4.47 -5.38 12.13
N GLU A 90 -4.38 -4.83 10.93
CA GLU A 90 -3.20 -4.10 10.44
C GLU A 90 -3.35 -2.62 10.79
N VAL A 91 -2.48 -2.13 11.68
CA VAL A 91 -2.60 -0.77 12.26
C VAL A 91 -2.48 0.32 11.19
N SER A 92 -1.58 0.16 10.22
CA SER A 92 -1.40 1.17 9.17
C SER A 92 -2.63 1.25 8.27
N GLY A 93 -3.19 0.10 7.91
CA GLY A 93 -4.42 0.01 7.11
C GLY A 93 -5.63 0.53 7.85
N ARG A 94 -5.77 0.17 9.14
CA ARG A 94 -6.83 0.72 9.97
C ARG A 94 -6.80 2.25 10.06
N ARG A 95 -5.60 2.85 10.12
CA ARG A 95 -5.45 4.30 10.13
C ARG A 95 -5.81 4.92 8.78
N LEU A 96 -5.29 4.38 7.67
CA LEU A 96 -5.51 4.93 6.35
C LEU A 96 -6.95 4.75 5.89
N TRP A 97 -7.47 3.53 5.90
CA TRP A 97 -8.84 3.27 5.45
C TRP A 97 -9.89 3.74 6.46
N GLY A 98 -9.56 3.77 7.77
CA GLY A 98 -10.39 4.41 8.79
C GLY A 98 -10.54 5.92 8.54
N TRP A 99 -9.44 6.61 8.24
CA TRP A 99 -9.46 8.00 7.81
C TRP A 99 -10.30 8.21 6.54
N ALA A 100 -10.11 7.36 5.53
CA ALA A 100 -10.88 7.44 4.29
C ALA A 100 -12.39 7.29 4.56
N ARG A 101 -12.80 6.31 5.36
CA ARG A 101 -14.18 6.10 5.79
C ARG A 101 -14.76 7.31 6.52
N ASP A 102 -14.01 7.81 7.51
CA ASP A 102 -14.50 8.86 8.40
C ASP A 102 -14.59 10.23 7.70
N ARG A 103 -13.67 10.49 6.76
CA ARG A 103 -13.63 11.75 6.01
C ARG A 103 -14.54 11.75 4.78
N PHE A 104 -14.57 10.67 4.02
CA PHE A 104 -15.30 10.60 2.75
C PHE A 104 -16.67 9.95 2.85
N LYS A 105 -17.00 9.30 3.96
CA LYS A 105 -18.26 8.60 4.25
C LYS A 105 -18.55 7.40 3.35
N SER A 106 -18.04 7.36 2.12
CA SER A 106 -18.16 6.23 1.21
C SER A 106 -16.86 5.99 0.43
N ALA A 107 -16.62 4.75 0.07
CA ALA A 107 -15.47 4.39 -0.76
C ALA A 107 -15.59 4.97 -2.19
N ALA A 108 -16.81 5.16 -2.68
CA ALA A 108 -17.06 5.82 -3.96
C ALA A 108 -16.59 7.28 -3.93
N ALA A 109 -16.94 8.05 -2.88
CA ALA A 109 -16.48 9.42 -2.73
C ALA A 109 -14.94 9.51 -2.58
N PHE A 110 -14.32 8.55 -1.87
CA PHE A 110 -12.86 8.49 -1.74
C PHE A 110 -12.17 8.29 -3.10
N ARG A 111 -12.66 7.37 -3.92
CA ARG A 111 -12.05 7.04 -5.20
C ARG A 111 -12.10 8.19 -6.23
N GLU A 112 -13.05 9.11 -6.10
CA GLU A 112 -13.12 10.29 -6.98
C GLU A 112 -11.88 11.18 -6.85
N GLN A 113 -11.19 11.09 -5.69
CA GLN A 113 -10.03 11.93 -5.40
C GLN A 113 -8.74 11.11 -5.24
N PHE A 114 -8.81 9.91 -4.67
CA PHE A 114 -7.65 9.11 -4.31
C PHE A 114 -7.69 7.69 -4.88
N PHE A 115 -6.52 7.24 -5.35
CA PHE A 115 -6.25 5.82 -5.57
C PHE A 115 -5.05 5.39 -4.74
N VAL A 116 -5.16 4.28 -4.02
CA VAL A 116 -4.09 3.76 -3.15
C VAL A 116 -3.39 2.59 -3.82
N HIS A 117 -2.06 2.62 -3.87
CA HIS A 117 -1.25 1.53 -4.41
C HIS A 117 0.03 1.32 -3.59
N ASN A 118 0.68 0.17 -3.70
CA ASN A 118 2.00 -0.07 -3.12
C ASN A 118 3.07 -0.09 -4.22
N TYR A 119 4.20 0.55 -3.96
CA TYR A 119 5.36 0.54 -4.85
C TYR A 119 5.88 -0.87 -5.10
N CYS A 120 6.07 -1.66 -4.03
CA CYS A 120 6.47 -3.05 -4.12
C CYS A 120 5.29 -3.95 -3.67
N PRO A 121 4.89 -4.96 -4.45
CA PRO A 121 3.79 -5.85 -4.08
C PRO A 121 4.19 -6.98 -3.12
N LEU A 122 5.48 -7.17 -2.83
CA LEU A 122 6.00 -8.34 -2.13
C LEU A 122 6.12 -8.11 -0.62
N VAL A 123 5.86 -9.17 0.15
CA VAL A 123 6.15 -9.25 1.59
C VAL A 123 7.43 -10.06 1.77
N PHE A 124 8.38 -9.52 2.51
CA PHE A 124 9.63 -10.21 2.84
C PHE A 124 9.66 -10.52 4.34
N MET A 125 9.98 -11.75 4.71
CA MET A 125 9.98 -12.18 6.10
C MET A 125 11.21 -13.02 6.44
N GLU A 126 11.71 -12.82 7.66
CA GLU A 126 12.74 -13.66 8.27
C GLU A 126 12.13 -14.93 8.87
N ASP A 127 12.91 -15.95 9.18
CA ASP A 127 12.45 -17.17 9.89
C ASP A 127 11.74 -16.87 11.22
N SER A 128 12.11 -15.76 11.85
CA SER A 128 11.44 -15.26 13.07
C SER A 128 10.00 -14.83 12.83
N GLY A 129 9.62 -14.58 11.58
CA GLY A 129 8.38 -13.92 11.17
C GLY A 129 8.45 -12.40 11.20
N ARG A 130 9.65 -11.83 11.40
CA ARG A 130 9.86 -10.39 11.30
C ARG A 130 9.69 -9.95 9.85
N ASN A 131 8.84 -8.94 9.63
CA ASN A 131 8.69 -8.30 8.33
C ASN A 131 9.93 -7.46 7.98
N ARG A 132 10.44 -7.62 6.78
CA ARG A 132 11.50 -6.78 6.20
C ARG A 132 10.90 -5.85 5.15
N THR A 133 11.40 -4.64 5.11
CA THR A 133 11.02 -3.68 4.07
C THR A 133 12.02 -3.74 2.90
N PRO A 134 11.62 -3.37 1.68
CA PRO A 134 12.49 -3.42 0.50
C PRO A 134 13.83 -2.69 0.66
N ASP A 135 13.87 -1.59 1.42
CA ASP A 135 15.08 -0.83 1.74
C ASP A 135 16.06 -1.55 2.69
N LYS A 136 15.66 -2.68 3.26
CA LYS A 136 16.48 -3.52 4.15
C LYS A 136 17.04 -4.77 3.46
N LEU A 137 16.73 -4.97 2.21
CA LEU A 137 17.31 -6.04 1.40
C LEU A 137 18.77 -5.70 1.04
N PRO A 138 19.61 -6.68 0.69
CA PRO A 138 20.93 -6.44 0.12
C PRO A 138 20.87 -5.57 -1.13
N ALA A 139 21.88 -4.72 -1.35
CA ALA A 139 21.89 -3.75 -2.44
C ALA A 139 21.71 -4.38 -3.83
N ALA A 140 22.32 -5.53 -4.08
CA ALA A 140 22.16 -6.27 -5.34
C ALA A 140 20.71 -6.68 -5.59
N GLU A 141 20.02 -7.18 -4.55
CA GLU A 141 18.61 -7.56 -4.64
C GLU A 141 17.67 -6.35 -4.78
N GLN A 142 18.04 -5.22 -4.16
CA GLN A 142 17.30 -3.97 -4.34
C GLN A 142 17.35 -3.48 -5.78
N THR A 143 18.47 -3.62 -6.47
CA THR A 143 18.65 -3.12 -7.85
C THR A 143 17.60 -3.73 -8.78
N ASP A 144 17.52 -5.05 -8.84
CA ASP A 144 16.57 -5.74 -9.72
C ASP A 144 15.11 -5.52 -9.30
N LEU A 145 14.85 -5.59 -7.97
CA LEU A 145 13.51 -5.36 -7.43
C LEU A 145 13.02 -3.95 -7.74
N PHE A 146 13.87 -2.94 -7.52
CA PHE A 146 13.49 -1.55 -7.75
C PHE A 146 13.35 -1.25 -9.23
N ALA A 147 14.17 -1.83 -10.10
CA ALA A 147 13.99 -1.68 -11.55
C ALA A 147 12.61 -2.18 -12.00
N ALA A 148 12.19 -3.35 -11.52
CA ALA A 148 10.87 -3.90 -11.81
C ALA A 148 9.73 -3.06 -11.21
N CYS A 149 9.86 -2.61 -9.95
CA CYS A 149 8.86 -1.78 -9.29
C CYS A 149 8.77 -0.37 -9.91
N ASP A 150 9.89 0.23 -10.30
CA ASP A 150 9.92 1.52 -10.98
C ASP A 150 9.20 1.45 -12.33
N GLU A 151 9.44 0.38 -13.11
CA GLU A 151 8.73 0.16 -14.38
C GLU A 151 7.23 -0.05 -14.16
N ALA A 152 6.86 -0.85 -13.16
CA ALA A 152 5.44 -1.03 -12.81
C ALA A 152 4.77 0.29 -12.41
N LEU A 153 5.46 1.14 -11.63
CA LEU A 153 4.97 2.46 -11.26
C LEU A 153 4.81 3.39 -12.47
N ARG A 154 5.78 3.40 -13.39
CA ARG A 154 5.66 4.18 -14.64
C ARG A 154 4.44 3.78 -15.45
N ARG A 155 4.21 2.47 -15.62
CA ARG A 155 3.03 1.94 -16.33
C ARG A 155 1.72 2.30 -15.62
N LEU A 156 1.69 2.18 -14.29
CA LEU A 156 0.54 2.58 -13.49
C LEU A 156 0.22 4.05 -13.68
N VAL A 157 1.21 4.92 -13.57
CA VAL A 157 1.06 6.39 -13.75
C VAL A 157 0.64 6.72 -15.18
N ALA A 158 1.21 6.08 -16.17
CA ALA A 158 0.82 6.27 -17.58
C ALA A 158 -0.63 5.87 -17.84
N TRP A 159 -1.15 4.84 -17.15
CA TRP A 159 -2.54 4.41 -17.25
C TRP A 159 -3.49 5.28 -16.42
N CYS A 160 -3.18 5.50 -15.13
CA CYS A 160 -4.03 6.29 -14.22
C CYS A 160 -4.06 7.77 -14.56
N GLN A 161 -2.99 8.32 -15.15
CA GLN A 161 -2.82 9.76 -15.43
C GLN A 161 -3.18 10.64 -14.22
N PRO A 162 -2.59 10.40 -13.04
CA PRO A 162 -2.91 11.17 -11.84
C PRO A 162 -2.40 12.59 -11.97
N GLN A 163 -3.03 13.53 -11.29
CA GLN A 163 -2.54 14.92 -11.25
C GLN A 163 -1.29 15.04 -10.35
N ARG A 164 -1.12 14.11 -9.39
CA ARG A 164 0.04 14.05 -8.48
C ARG A 164 0.23 12.66 -7.88
N VAL A 165 1.43 12.41 -7.38
CA VAL A 165 1.73 11.23 -6.55
C VAL A 165 2.09 11.69 -5.14
N VAL A 166 1.51 11.06 -4.13
CA VAL A 166 1.84 11.34 -2.72
C VAL A 166 2.32 10.04 -2.06
N GLY A 167 3.60 10.00 -1.74
CA GLY A 167 4.19 8.89 -0.99
C GLY A 167 3.68 8.86 0.45
N VAL A 168 3.13 7.72 0.85
CA VAL A 168 2.77 7.44 2.25
C VAL A 168 4.05 7.00 2.95
N GLY A 169 4.80 7.98 3.47
CA GLY A 169 6.15 7.84 3.99
C GLY A 169 7.24 8.22 2.99
N LYS A 170 8.40 8.59 3.53
CA LYS A 170 9.55 9.09 2.74
C LYS A 170 10.08 8.09 1.71
N PHE A 171 10.08 6.79 2.05
CA PHE A 171 10.57 5.78 1.11
C PHE A 171 9.77 5.80 -0.19
N ALA A 172 8.44 5.73 -0.11
CA ALA A 172 7.57 5.71 -1.27
C ALA A 172 7.67 7.01 -2.09
N ALA A 173 7.76 8.16 -1.43
CA ALA A 173 7.98 9.45 -2.10
C ALA A 173 9.32 9.49 -2.84
N ASN A 174 10.41 9.04 -2.22
CA ASN A 174 11.73 8.98 -2.83
C ASN A 174 11.77 8.03 -4.04
N ARG A 175 11.10 6.86 -3.93
CA ARG A 175 11.02 5.92 -5.06
C ARG A 175 10.17 6.47 -6.20
N ALA A 176 9.05 7.14 -5.88
CA ALA A 176 8.25 7.83 -6.90
C ALA A 176 9.09 8.91 -7.63
N ALA A 177 9.83 9.73 -6.89
CA ALA A 177 10.71 10.75 -7.47
C ALA A 177 11.81 10.14 -8.36
N ALA A 178 12.39 9.01 -7.97
CA ALA A 178 13.40 8.33 -8.77
C ALA A 178 12.81 7.69 -10.03
N ALA A 179 11.68 6.99 -9.90
CA ALA A 179 11.02 6.30 -11.01
C ALA A 179 10.42 7.25 -12.04
N LEU A 180 9.95 8.42 -11.61
CA LEU A 180 9.23 9.41 -12.43
C LEU A 180 10.06 10.69 -12.67
N ARG A 181 11.38 10.61 -12.54
CA ARG A 181 12.30 11.76 -12.67
C ARG A 181 12.17 12.53 -13.99
N ASP A 182 11.78 11.84 -15.06
CA ASP A 182 11.63 12.43 -16.40
C ASP A 182 10.19 12.95 -16.63
N SER A 183 9.34 12.94 -15.60
CA SER A 183 7.97 13.44 -15.61
C SER A 183 7.88 14.78 -14.86
N SER A 184 7.01 15.67 -15.31
CA SER A 184 6.65 16.92 -14.59
C SER A 184 5.62 16.69 -13.47
N LEU A 185 5.26 15.45 -13.18
CA LEU A 185 4.21 15.11 -12.21
C LEU A 185 4.63 15.52 -10.79
N PRO A 186 3.83 16.33 -10.08
CA PRO A 186 4.12 16.73 -8.71
C PRO A 186 4.19 15.52 -7.76
N ILE A 187 5.26 15.43 -6.97
CA ILE A 187 5.45 14.35 -6.00
C ILE A 187 5.55 14.93 -4.60
N GLY A 188 4.64 14.51 -3.73
CA GLY A 188 4.60 14.89 -2.32
C GLY A 188 4.83 13.72 -1.37
N SER A 189 4.79 14.00 -0.08
CA SER A 189 4.91 12.97 0.98
C SER A 189 4.03 13.31 2.15
N ILE A 190 3.37 12.29 2.71
CA ILE A 190 2.70 12.37 4.02
C ILE A 190 3.33 11.36 4.99
N LEU A 191 3.09 11.58 6.28
CA LEU A 191 3.55 10.69 7.34
C LEU A 191 3.01 9.26 7.13
N HIS A 192 3.89 8.26 7.26
CA HIS A 192 3.47 6.86 7.21
C HIS A 192 2.66 6.47 8.46
N PRO A 193 1.52 5.77 8.33
CA PRO A 193 0.64 5.39 9.44
C PRO A 193 1.19 4.26 10.34
N SER A 194 2.47 3.94 10.27
CA SER A 194 3.08 2.85 11.03
C SER A 194 2.98 3.03 12.54
N PRO A 195 2.67 1.96 13.29
CA PRO A 195 2.75 1.97 14.74
C PRO A 195 4.16 2.17 15.28
N ALA A 196 5.20 1.91 14.48
CA ALA A 196 6.59 2.18 14.82
C ALA A 196 6.95 3.67 14.76
N SER A 197 6.08 4.53 14.21
CA SER A 197 6.29 5.96 14.15
C SER A 197 5.71 6.67 15.37
N PRO A 198 6.54 7.27 16.27
CA PRO A 198 6.03 8.05 17.40
C PRO A 198 5.15 9.22 16.96
N ALA A 199 5.47 9.85 15.82
CA ALA A 199 4.65 10.91 15.27
C ALA A 199 3.25 10.42 14.87
N ALA A 200 3.14 9.28 14.19
CA ALA A 200 1.86 8.69 13.82
C ALA A 200 1.02 8.27 15.03
N ASN A 201 1.67 7.87 16.13
CA ASN A 201 1.00 7.49 17.36
C ASN A 201 0.37 8.69 18.12
N ARG A 202 0.81 9.91 17.81
CA ARG A 202 0.25 11.17 18.35
C ARG A 202 -0.88 11.76 17.51
N GLY A 203 -1.54 10.96 16.68
CA GLY A 203 -2.65 11.41 15.83
C GLY A 203 -2.24 11.50 14.36
N TRP A 204 -2.18 10.35 13.71
CA TRP A 204 -1.78 10.26 12.29
C TRP A 204 -2.73 11.04 11.38
N GLN A 205 -4.04 10.92 11.59
CA GLN A 205 -5.05 11.52 10.72
C GLN A 205 -4.85 13.04 10.58
N GLN A 206 -4.78 13.75 11.71
CA GLN A 206 -4.63 15.21 11.71
C GLN A 206 -3.33 15.67 11.02
N GLN A 207 -2.25 14.90 11.22
CA GLN A 207 -0.97 15.20 10.59
C GLN A 207 -0.99 14.93 9.09
N ALA A 208 -1.60 13.82 8.66
CA ALA A 208 -1.76 13.49 7.26
C ALA A 208 -2.63 14.53 6.54
N GLU A 209 -3.76 14.94 7.12
CA GLU A 209 -4.63 15.98 6.56
C GLU A 209 -3.92 17.32 6.42
N LYS A 210 -3.18 17.75 7.46
CA LYS A 210 -2.36 18.98 7.38
C LYS A 210 -1.33 18.90 6.25
N GLN A 211 -0.69 17.74 6.07
CA GLN A 211 0.28 17.54 4.99
C GLN A 211 -0.37 17.50 3.61
N LEU A 212 -1.52 16.83 3.45
CA LEU A 212 -2.30 16.83 2.21
C LEU A 212 -2.73 18.24 1.84
N THR A 213 -3.26 19.01 2.80
CA THR A 213 -3.64 20.42 2.59
C THR A 213 -2.44 21.28 2.17
N ALA A 214 -1.28 21.08 2.78
CA ALA A 214 -0.04 21.79 2.39
C ALA A 214 0.44 21.43 0.96
N LEU A 215 0.04 20.28 0.44
CA LEU A 215 0.26 19.88 -0.96
C LEU A 215 -0.83 20.40 -1.92
N GLY A 216 -1.75 21.24 -1.43
CA GLY A 216 -2.84 21.82 -2.22
C GLY A 216 -4.01 20.85 -2.46
N ILE A 217 -4.11 19.77 -1.70
CA ILE A 217 -5.21 18.82 -1.79
C ILE A 217 -6.35 19.28 -0.88
N GLN A 218 -7.51 19.52 -1.47
CA GLN A 218 -8.70 19.90 -0.72
C GLN A 218 -9.44 18.63 -0.26
N LEU A 219 -9.67 18.52 1.04
CA LEU A 219 -10.43 17.43 1.61
C LEU A 219 -11.90 17.83 1.82
N PRO A 220 -12.86 16.90 1.73
CA PRO A 220 -14.26 17.18 2.07
C PRO A 220 -14.37 17.73 3.50
N LYS A 221 -15.37 18.57 3.76
CA LYS A 221 -15.64 19.14 5.09
C LYS A 221 -16.21 18.12 6.05
#